data_c7c247cbcffabd6dfab23ca844abf515
#
_entry.id   c7c247cbcffabd6dfab23ca844abf515
#
_cell.length_a   1.000
_cell.length_b   1.000
_cell.length_c   1.000
_cell.angle_alpha   90.00
_cell.angle_beta   90.00
_cell.angle_gamma   90.00
#
_symmetry.space_group_name_H-M   'P 1'
#
loop_
_entity.id
_entity.type
_entity.pdbx_description
1 polymer ?
#
loop_
_entity_poly.entity_id
_entity_poly.type
_entity_poly.pdbx_seq_one_letter_code
_entity_poly.pdbx_strand_id
1 'polypeptide(L)'
;MPGLPPVREIEVSIETILRVSPIAQSPYRMAPMELAELKVQLQELLDKGFIWPLGAPVLFVKKKDGILHLCIDYRQLNKVTVKNRYPVPRIDDLFDQLKGAKVFSKIDLRSEYHQLRIKE
;
A
#
# COMPACT_ATOMS: atom_id res chain seq x y z
N MET A 1 8.58 10.23 7.17
CA MET A 1 9.07 9.56 8.39
C MET A 1 10.06 8.51 7.95
N PRO A 2 11.26 8.42 8.51
CA PRO A 2 12.18 7.33 8.24
C PRO A 2 11.74 6.10 9.05
N GLY A 3 11.63 4.96 8.38
CA GLY A 3 11.38 3.66 8.99
C GLY A 3 9.90 3.23 9.07
N LEU A 4 9.70 2.03 9.61
CA LEU A 4 8.37 1.45 9.83
C LEU A 4 7.59 2.25 10.89
N PRO A 5 6.24 2.25 10.81
CA PRO A 5 5.41 2.83 11.86
C PRO A 5 5.72 2.19 13.22
N PRO A 6 5.57 2.93 14.33
CA PRO A 6 5.74 2.34 15.65
C PRO A 6 4.73 1.21 15.87
N VAL A 7 5.13 0.23 16.67
CA VAL A 7 4.21 -0.84 17.12
C VAL A 7 3.10 -0.18 17.94
N ARG A 8 1.86 -0.45 17.59
CA ARG A 8 0.66 0.05 18.26
C ARG A 8 -0.21 -1.11 18.71
N GLU A 9 -1.18 -0.83 19.57
CA GLU A 9 -2.16 -1.83 20.01
C GLU A 9 -3.06 -2.33 18.87
N ILE A 10 -3.20 -1.53 17.81
CA ILE A 10 -3.99 -1.87 16.63
C ILE A 10 -3.04 -2.22 15.49
N GLU A 11 -3.05 -3.48 15.09
CA GLU A 11 -2.40 -3.99 13.88
C GLU A 11 -3.46 -4.42 12.87
N VAL A 12 -3.16 -4.27 11.59
CA VAL A 12 -4.04 -4.72 10.51
C VAL A 12 -3.58 -6.09 10.05
N SER A 13 -4.48 -7.06 10.02
CA SER A 13 -4.24 -8.37 9.42
C SER A 13 -4.92 -8.49 8.06
N ILE A 14 -4.22 -9.09 7.11
CA ILE A 14 -4.78 -9.45 5.80
C ILE A 14 -5.07 -10.95 5.85
N GLU A 15 -6.34 -11.31 5.99
CA GLU A 15 -6.76 -12.70 5.97
C GLU A 15 -6.84 -13.22 4.52
N THR A 16 -6.23 -14.38 4.29
CA THR A 16 -6.28 -15.05 2.99
C THR A 16 -7.10 -16.33 3.08
N ILE A 17 -7.62 -16.79 1.94
CA ILE A 17 -8.34 -18.06 1.84
C ILE A 17 -7.37 -19.18 2.24
N LEU A 18 -7.84 -20.16 2.98
CA LEU A 18 -7.04 -21.29 3.47
C LEU A 18 -6.29 -22.01 2.33
N ARG A 19 -5.01 -22.36 2.57
CA ARG A 19 -4.14 -23.13 1.67
C ARG A 19 -3.74 -22.43 0.37
N VAL A 20 -3.58 -21.12 0.40
CA VAL A 20 -3.01 -20.40 -0.74
C VAL A 20 -1.48 -20.45 -0.63
N SER A 21 -0.83 -20.96 -1.68
CA SER A 21 0.62 -20.83 -1.81
C SER A 21 1.01 -19.36 -1.92
N PRO A 22 2.20 -18.98 -1.45
CA PRO A 22 2.71 -17.62 -1.65
C PRO A 22 2.55 -17.19 -3.11
N ILE A 23 2.05 -15.98 -3.32
CA ILE A 23 1.84 -15.46 -4.67
C ILE A 23 3.19 -15.17 -5.29
N ALA A 24 3.63 -16.10 -6.15
CA ALA A 24 4.83 -15.94 -6.95
C ALA A 24 4.41 -15.87 -8.42
N GLN A 25 4.53 -14.69 -9.02
CA GLN A 25 4.33 -14.49 -10.45
C GLN A 25 5.64 -14.08 -11.10
N SER A 26 5.80 -14.50 -12.36
CA SER A 26 6.92 -14.01 -13.17
C SER A 26 6.87 -12.49 -13.26
N PRO A 27 8.02 -11.81 -13.09
CA PRO A 27 8.06 -10.35 -13.20
C PRO A 27 7.65 -9.90 -14.59
N TYR A 28 7.04 -8.73 -14.67
CA TYR A 28 6.77 -8.10 -15.96
C TYR A 28 8.07 -7.81 -16.70
N ARG A 29 8.01 -7.96 -18.02
CA ARG A 29 9.14 -7.61 -18.88
C ARG A 29 9.35 -6.09 -18.87
N MET A 30 10.54 -5.66 -18.51
CA MET A 30 10.91 -4.26 -18.37
C MET A 30 12.09 -3.92 -19.27
N ALA A 31 12.17 -2.66 -19.70
CA ALA A 31 13.32 -2.13 -20.38
C ALA A 31 14.55 -2.08 -19.44
N PRO A 32 15.81 -2.13 -19.98
CA PRO A 32 17.00 -2.09 -19.14
C PRO A 32 17.06 -0.89 -18.18
N MET A 33 16.60 0.28 -18.62
CA MET A 33 16.52 1.48 -17.77
C MET A 33 15.53 1.31 -16.62
N GLU A 34 14.37 0.71 -16.87
CA GLU A 34 13.37 0.43 -15.85
C GLU A 34 13.90 -0.59 -14.83
N LEU A 35 14.65 -1.59 -15.29
CA LEU A 35 15.28 -2.58 -14.39
C LEU A 35 16.36 -1.96 -13.50
N ALA A 36 17.13 -1.01 -14.01
CA ALA A 36 18.13 -0.28 -13.22
C ALA A 36 17.45 0.55 -12.13
N GLU A 37 16.42 1.30 -12.50
CA GLU A 37 15.63 2.09 -11.56
C GLU A 37 14.92 1.20 -10.52
N LEU A 38 14.37 0.06 -10.95
CA LEU A 38 13.74 -0.91 -10.05
C LEU A 38 14.70 -1.40 -8.98
N LYS A 39 15.93 -1.73 -9.34
CA LYS A 39 16.95 -2.18 -8.37
C LYS A 39 17.23 -1.14 -7.32
N VAL A 40 17.34 0.13 -7.70
CA VAL A 40 17.60 1.25 -6.79
C VAL A 40 16.42 1.39 -5.82
N GLN A 41 15.20 1.49 -6.32
CA GLN A 41 14.01 1.69 -5.48
C GLN A 41 13.73 0.49 -4.56
N LEU A 42 13.89 -0.74 -5.05
CA LEU A 42 13.75 -1.93 -4.22
C LEU A 42 14.80 -2.00 -3.11
N GLN A 43 16.06 -1.64 -3.41
CA GLN A 43 17.12 -1.62 -2.40
C GLN A 43 16.80 -0.60 -1.30
N GLU A 44 16.35 0.59 -1.68
CA GLU A 44 15.93 1.59 -0.69
C GLU A 44 14.78 1.12 0.21
N LEU A 45 13.80 0.42 -0.36
CA LEU A 45 12.67 -0.10 0.40
C LEU A 45 13.08 -1.25 1.33
N LEU A 46 14.01 -2.10 0.89
CA LEU A 46 14.60 -3.17 1.71
C LEU A 46 15.41 -2.58 2.87
N ASP A 47 16.28 -1.60 2.59
CA ASP A 47 17.12 -0.95 3.61
C ASP A 47 16.28 -0.23 4.67
N LYS A 48 15.12 0.28 4.28
CA LYS A 48 14.13 0.89 5.20
C LYS A 48 13.25 -0.13 5.90
N GLY A 49 13.33 -1.41 5.55
CA GLY A 49 12.50 -2.48 6.12
C GLY A 49 11.02 -2.41 5.72
N PHE A 50 10.69 -1.71 4.64
CA PHE A 50 9.29 -1.58 4.17
C PHE A 50 8.81 -2.78 3.37
N ILE A 51 9.71 -3.54 2.81
CA ILE A 51 9.40 -4.75 2.02
C ILE A 51 10.29 -5.91 2.45
N TRP A 52 9.77 -7.11 2.21
CA TRP A 52 10.51 -8.37 2.32
C TRP A 52 10.78 -8.90 0.91
N PRO A 53 11.79 -9.73 0.70
CA PRO A 53 12.09 -10.32 -0.61
C PRO A 53 11.02 -11.35 -0.99
N LEU A 54 9.83 -10.88 -1.35
CA LEU A 54 8.69 -11.65 -1.82
C LEU A 54 8.45 -11.36 -3.30
N GLY A 55 8.11 -12.39 -4.07
CA GLY A 55 7.92 -12.31 -5.52
C GLY A 55 6.61 -11.62 -5.95
N ALA A 56 6.36 -10.40 -5.51
CA ALA A 56 5.23 -9.63 -6.03
C ALA A 56 5.60 -8.98 -7.37
N PRO A 57 4.74 -9.08 -8.42
CA PRO A 57 4.99 -8.41 -9.67
C PRO A 57 4.88 -6.90 -9.51
N VAL A 58 5.85 -6.18 -10.03
CA VAL A 58 5.92 -4.72 -10.02
C VAL A 58 5.91 -4.17 -11.44
N LEU A 59 5.40 -2.97 -11.60
CA LEU A 59 5.40 -2.24 -12.86
C LEU A 59 5.68 -0.76 -12.61
N PHE A 60 6.20 -0.08 -13.62
CA PHE A 60 6.38 1.37 -13.58
C PHE A 60 5.27 2.08 -14.33
N VAL A 61 4.80 3.17 -13.74
CA VAL A 61 3.90 4.12 -14.38
C VAL A 61 4.59 5.46 -14.48
N LYS A 62 4.69 5.98 -15.70
CA LYS A 62 5.28 7.31 -15.93
C LYS A 62 4.28 8.38 -15.52
N LYS A 63 4.66 9.23 -14.57
CA LYS A 63 3.87 10.39 -14.16
C LYS A 63 3.94 11.51 -15.20
N LYS A 64 3.09 12.53 -15.08
CA LYS A 64 3.09 13.71 -15.96
C LYS A 64 4.42 14.48 -15.94
N ASP A 65 5.11 14.45 -14.81
CA ASP A 65 6.44 15.06 -14.61
C ASP A 65 7.61 14.22 -15.17
N GLY A 66 7.30 13.05 -15.75
CA GLY A 66 8.28 12.15 -16.33
C GLY A 66 8.91 11.15 -15.34
N ILE A 67 8.64 11.27 -14.06
CA ILE A 67 9.16 10.38 -13.03
C ILE A 67 8.50 9.01 -13.12
N LEU A 68 9.30 7.95 -12.98
CA LEU A 68 8.83 6.58 -12.93
C LEU A 68 8.30 6.28 -11.52
N HIS A 69 7.01 5.94 -11.43
CA HIS A 69 6.37 5.55 -10.19
C HIS A 69 6.26 4.03 -10.11
N LEU A 70 6.89 3.44 -9.10
CA LEU A 70 6.82 2.02 -8.82
C LEU A 70 5.42 1.66 -8.31
N CYS A 71 4.77 0.70 -8.96
CA CYS A 71 3.47 0.17 -8.57
C CYS A 71 3.58 -1.33 -8.35
N ILE A 72 3.01 -1.81 -7.25
CA ILE A 72 2.91 -3.24 -6.96
C ILE A 72 1.57 -3.75 -7.47
N ASP A 73 1.58 -4.88 -8.16
CA ASP A 73 0.34 -5.49 -8.65
C ASP A 73 -0.30 -6.37 -7.56
N TYR A 74 -1.30 -5.82 -6.89
CA TYR A 74 -2.06 -6.53 -5.85
C TYR A 74 -3.24 -7.36 -6.38
N ARG A 75 -3.46 -7.45 -7.70
CA ARG A 75 -4.65 -8.13 -8.23
C ARG A 75 -4.76 -9.59 -7.79
N GLN A 76 -3.64 -10.30 -7.72
CA GLN A 76 -3.63 -11.70 -7.25
C GLN A 76 -3.88 -11.79 -5.74
N LEU A 77 -3.23 -10.94 -4.95
CA LEU A 77 -3.47 -10.87 -3.52
C LEU A 77 -4.94 -10.54 -3.23
N ASN A 78 -5.52 -9.58 -3.95
CA ASN A 78 -6.92 -9.21 -3.79
C ASN A 78 -7.90 -10.35 -4.11
N LYS A 79 -7.54 -11.28 -5.03
CA LYS A 79 -8.37 -12.45 -5.33
C LYS A 79 -8.43 -13.45 -4.19
N VAL A 80 -7.33 -13.60 -3.46
CA VAL A 80 -7.21 -14.59 -2.38
C VAL A 80 -7.43 -14.00 -0.99
N THR A 81 -7.56 -12.68 -0.89
CA THR A 81 -7.87 -11.99 0.36
C THR A 81 -9.35 -12.16 0.71
N VAL A 82 -9.62 -12.52 1.95
CA VAL A 82 -10.98 -12.54 2.48
C VAL A 82 -11.50 -11.11 2.58
N LYS A 83 -12.53 -10.81 1.81
CA LYS A 83 -13.07 -9.45 1.75
C LYS A 83 -13.78 -9.09 3.05
N ASN A 84 -13.35 -8.03 3.69
CA ASN A 84 -14.06 -7.45 4.81
C ASN A 84 -15.36 -6.81 4.31
N ARG A 85 -16.45 -7.04 5.05
CA ARG A 85 -17.77 -6.46 4.77
C ARG A 85 -18.08 -5.26 5.68
N TYR A 86 -17.07 -4.66 6.29
CA TYR A 86 -17.29 -3.48 7.10
C TYR A 86 -17.82 -2.34 6.22
N PRO A 87 -18.96 -1.74 6.56
CA PRO A 87 -19.54 -0.68 5.75
C PRO A 87 -18.65 0.56 5.79
N VAL A 88 -18.24 1.02 4.63
CA VAL A 88 -17.57 2.32 4.51
C VAL A 88 -18.63 3.41 4.68
N PRO A 89 -18.42 4.42 5.54
CA PRO A 89 -19.36 5.53 5.69
C PRO A 89 -19.59 6.22 4.33
N ARG A 90 -20.82 6.56 4.03
CA ARG A 90 -21.15 7.30 2.81
C ARG A 90 -20.68 8.74 2.95
N ILE A 91 -20.31 9.36 1.84
CA ILE A 91 -19.86 10.76 1.83
C ILE A 91 -20.93 11.70 2.41
N ASP A 92 -22.19 11.46 2.06
CA ASP A 92 -23.31 12.24 2.56
C ASP A 92 -23.44 12.14 4.09
N ASP A 93 -23.28 10.95 4.66
CA ASP A 93 -23.32 10.72 6.10
C ASP A 93 -22.17 11.47 6.81
N LEU A 94 -21.00 11.55 6.17
CA LEU A 94 -19.85 12.30 6.70
C LEU A 94 -20.12 13.81 6.68
N PHE A 95 -20.76 14.33 5.64
CA PHE A 95 -21.16 15.75 5.59
C PHE A 95 -22.24 16.06 6.62
N ASP A 96 -23.19 15.17 6.85
CA ASP A 96 -24.23 15.35 7.88
C ASP A 96 -23.63 15.45 9.29
N GLN A 97 -22.53 14.76 9.57
CA GLN A 97 -21.81 14.88 10.84
C GLN A 97 -21.21 16.28 11.05
N LEU A 98 -20.94 17.02 10.00
CA LEU A 98 -20.42 18.39 10.07
C LEU A 98 -21.54 19.43 10.29
N LYS A 99 -22.79 19.03 10.20
CA LYS A 99 -23.93 19.91 10.34
C LYS A 99 -23.96 20.56 11.74
N GLY A 100 -24.00 21.89 11.75
CA GLY A 100 -24.00 22.66 13.01
C GLY A 100 -22.60 22.98 13.55
N ALA A 101 -21.52 22.46 12.97
CA ALA A 101 -20.15 22.86 13.31
C ALA A 101 -19.90 24.31 12.89
N LYS A 102 -19.34 25.10 13.82
CA LYS A 102 -18.98 26.51 13.58
C LYS A 102 -17.49 26.71 13.27
N VAL A 103 -16.66 25.74 13.60
CA VAL A 103 -15.21 25.78 13.42
C VAL A 103 -14.76 24.48 12.78
N PHE A 104 -13.90 24.57 11.77
CA PHE A 104 -13.36 23.44 11.06
C PHE A 104 -11.82 23.50 11.11
N SER A 105 -11.19 22.33 11.22
CA SER A 105 -9.76 22.19 11.04
C SER A 105 -9.47 21.12 10.00
N LYS A 106 -8.43 21.34 9.20
CA LYS A 106 -7.94 20.35 8.22
C LYS A 106 -6.59 19.84 8.69
N ILE A 107 -6.47 18.52 8.81
CA ILE A 107 -5.22 17.84 9.15
C ILE A 107 -4.83 16.97 7.96
N ASP A 108 -3.65 17.25 7.39
CA ASP A 108 -3.08 16.43 6.33
C ASP A 108 -2.10 15.42 6.95
N LEU A 109 -2.41 14.13 6.82
CA LEU A 109 -1.57 13.05 7.33
C LEU A 109 -0.41 12.80 6.36
N ARG A 110 0.84 12.97 6.84
CA ARG A 110 2.01 12.54 6.09
C ARG A 110 2.13 11.02 6.11
N SER A 111 2.37 10.44 4.93
CA SER A 111 2.57 8.98 4.78
C SER A 111 1.43 8.16 5.41
N GLU A 112 0.19 8.53 5.10
CA GLU A 112 -1.02 7.95 5.67
C GLU A 112 -1.02 6.42 5.62
N TYR A 113 -0.62 5.83 4.49
CA TYR A 113 -0.56 4.37 4.31
C TYR A 113 0.57 3.68 5.09
N HIS A 114 1.53 4.44 5.61
CA HIS A 114 2.63 3.92 6.43
C HIS A 114 2.39 4.06 7.93
N GLN A 115 1.18 4.40 8.35
CA GLN A 115 0.87 4.64 9.76
C GLN A 115 0.40 3.39 10.52
N LEU A 116 -0.02 2.35 9.80
CA LEU A 116 -0.44 1.08 10.36
C LEU A 116 0.51 -0.03 9.93
N ARG A 117 0.85 -0.91 10.86
CA ARG A 117 1.60 -2.13 10.55
C ARG A 117 0.65 -3.25 10.17
N ILE A 118 1.08 -4.04 9.19
CA ILE A 118 0.44 -5.32 8.90
C ILE A 118 1.07 -6.34 9.83
N LYS A 119 0.24 -7.15 10.48
CA LYS A 119 0.68 -8.23 11.34
C LYS A 119 1.46 -9.25 10.51
N GLU A 120 2.59 -9.71 11.03
CA GLU A 120 3.44 -10.76 10.44
C GLU A 120 2.74 -12.13 10.43
#